data_f986a253670a23a479637247cbd87424
#
_entry.id   f986a253670a23a479637247cbd87424
#
_cell.length_a   1.000
_cell.length_b   1.000
_cell.length_c   1.000
_cell.angle_alpha   90.00
_cell.angle_beta   90.00
_cell.angle_gamma   90.00
#
_symmetry.space_group_name_H-M   'P 1'
#
loop_
_entity.id
_entity.type
_entity.pdbx_description
1 polymer ?
#
loop_
_entity_poly.entity_id
_entity_poly.type
_entity_poly.pdbx_seq_one_letter_code
_entity_poly.pdbx_strand_id
1 'polypeptide(L)'
;MEANENRPRGEARPKRARGRRGRKRTSGSIPDILYHACNAERAAEARETGSLTFGDGRSLFMSKSESQAWQVAHRGESDPFVVYVDATRARQTGTKFHVNNRGLWQASSVPVKHLLNLRNGFGHQLSAGAFPVYYGANGPEVALIKVRRRFGTTWEIAKGKLEPGEDPIRCAMREVQEEMGVTMPMELERDFGFVRFGFMTPEKEPRLKTLFVYQMRALERVEDFQPPSRESIVDVGWFTPKQVDRVVTHRSLRPLVRRLLQNLAR
;
A
#
# COMPACT_ATOMS: atom_id res chain seq x y z
N MET A 1 -23.64 -77.71 -41.34
CA MET A 1 -24.84 -77.00 -41.63
C MET A 1 -24.77 -75.70 -40.86
N GLU A 2 -24.24 -74.66 -41.53
CA GLU A 2 -24.99 -73.54 -42.09
C GLU A 2 -25.73 -72.77 -41.00
N ALA A 3 -25.59 -71.52 -40.81
CA ALA A 3 -25.51 -70.44 -41.79
C ALA A 3 -24.84 -69.19 -41.17
N ASN A 4 -24.19 -68.60 -42.04
CA ASN A 4 -23.68 -67.26 -42.13
C ASN A 4 -24.80 -66.20 -42.04
N GLU A 5 -24.65 -65.17 -41.19
CA GLU A 5 -25.40 -63.91 -41.38
C GLU A 5 -24.52 -62.70 -41.16
N ASN A 6 -24.31 -62.06 -42.23
CA ASN A 6 -23.66 -60.80 -42.54
C ASN A 6 -24.40 -59.62 -41.89
N ARG A 7 -23.75 -58.80 -41.03
CA ARG A 7 -24.26 -57.50 -40.58
C ARG A 7 -23.45 -56.38 -41.24
N PRO A 8 -24.12 -55.37 -41.79
CA PRO A 8 -23.46 -54.29 -42.51
C PRO A 8 -22.72 -53.33 -41.55
N ARG A 9 -21.58 -52.86 -41.98
CA ARG A 9 -20.76 -51.85 -41.33
C ARG A 9 -21.53 -50.53 -41.26
N GLY A 10 -21.78 -50.03 -40.04
CA GLY A 10 -22.34 -48.75 -39.75
C GLY A 10 -21.46 -47.61 -40.23
N GLU A 11 -22.10 -46.71 -40.94
CA GLU A 11 -21.52 -45.48 -41.50
C GLU A 11 -20.90 -44.61 -40.43
N ALA A 12 -19.68 -44.13 -40.66
CA ALA A 12 -18.98 -43.17 -39.83
C ALA A 12 -19.69 -41.80 -39.85
N ARG A 13 -20.24 -41.39 -38.70
CA ARG A 13 -20.74 -40.05 -38.51
C ARG A 13 -19.67 -38.99 -38.71
N PRO A 14 -19.91 -37.91 -39.49
CA PRO A 14 -18.91 -36.87 -39.68
C PRO A 14 -18.65 -36.16 -38.36
N LYS A 15 -17.37 -36.04 -37.96
CA LYS A 15 -16.88 -35.27 -36.83
C LYS A 15 -17.25 -33.80 -37.08
N ARG A 16 -18.21 -33.28 -36.33
CA ARG A 16 -18.51 -31.84 -36.28
C ARG A 16 -17.23 -31.08 -35.94
N ALA A 17 -16.75 -30.30 -36.88
CA ALA A 17 -15.67 -29.34 -36.67
C ALA A 17 -16.11 -28.42 -35.54
N ARG A 18 -15.40 -28.46 -34.41
CA ARG A 18 -15.52 -27.46 -33.34
C ARG A 18 -15.05 -26.14 -33.92
N GLY A 19 -16.00 -25.32 -34.33
CA GLY A 19 -15.77 -23.96 -34.75
C GLY A 19 -14.97 -23.26 -33.63
N ARG A 20 -13.73 -22.82 -33.92
CA ARG A 20 -13.02 -21.86 -33.14
C ARG A 20 -13.91 -20.61 -33.01
N ARG A 21 -14.66 -20.51 -31.93
CA ARG A 21 -15.32 -19.25 -31.56
C ARG A 21 -14.22 -18.21 -31.46
N GLY A 22 -14.12 -17.37 -32.49
CA GLY A 22 -13.24 -16.20 -32.51
C GLY A 22 -13.54 -15.37 -31.28
N ARG A 23 -12.58 -15.31 -30.37
CA ARG A 23 -12.60 -14.43 -29.19
C ARG A 23 -12.75 -13.00 -29.71
N LYS A 24 -13.91 -12.37 -29.53
CA LYS A 24 -14.08 -10.93 -29.71
C LYS A 24 -13.01 -10.24 -28.87
N ARG A 25 -11.95 -9.75 -29.51
CA ARG A 25 -11.03 -8.79 -28.91
C ARG A 25 -11.87 -7.56 -28.58
N THR A 26 -12.17 -7.34 -27.31
CA THR A 26 -12.72 -6.08 -26.85
C THR A 26 -11.65 -5.02 -27.07
N SER A 27 -11.69 -4.34 -28.18
CA SER A 27 -10.90 -3.15 -28.49
C SER A 27 -11.49 -1.95 -27.74
N GLY A 28 -11.48 -2.01 -26.40
CA GLY A 28 -11.69 -0.81 -25.62
C GLY A 28 -10.54 0.15 -25.89
N SER A 29 -10.83 1.45 -26.03
CA SER A 29 -9.79 2.48 -26.08
C SER A 29 -8.89 2.34 -24.84
N ILE A 30 -7.57 2.49 -25.04
CA ILE A 30 -6.65 2.47 -23.92
C ILE A 30 -6.98 3.65 -22.98
N PRO A 31 -7.06 3.43 -21.64
CA PRO A 31 -7.19 4.54 -20.70
C PRO A 31 -6.00 5.51 -20.81
N ASP A 32 -6.22 6.78 -20.50
CA ASP A 32 -5.14 7.77 -20.52
C ASP A 32 -4.05 7.45 -19.51
N ILE A 33 -4.46 6.97 -18.33
CA ILE A 33 -3.55 6.55 -17.26
C ILE A 33 -3.82 5.09 -16.90
N LEU A 34 -2.74 4.34 -16.76
CA LEU A 34 -2.72 2.98 -16.20
C LEU A 34 -1.85 2.97 -14.95
N TYR A 35 -2.17 2.07 -14.01
CA TYR A 35 -1.54 1.98 -12.70
C TYR A 35 -0.89 0.61 -12.51
N HIS A 36 0.42 0.60 -12.27
CA HIS A 36 1.20 -0.61 -12.01
C HIS A 36 1.58 -0.69 -10.54
N ALA A 37 1.20 -1.78 -9.87
CA ALA A 37 1.59 -2.07 -8.50
C ALA A 37 2.98 -2.69 -8.45
N CYS A 38 3.86 -2.12 -7.64
CA CYS A 38 5.22 -2.63 -7.40
C CYS A 38 5.69 -2.22 -5.99
N ASN A 39 6.98 -2.42 -5.70
CA ASN A 39 7.65 -1.88 -4.52
C ASN A 39 8.50 -0.65 -4.88
N ALA A 40 8.98 0.05 -3.86
CA ALA A 40 9.81 1.25 -4.02
C ALA A 40 11.16 0.94 -4.70
N GLU A 41 11.74 -0.24 -4.44
CA GLU A 41 13.00 -0.69 -5.04
C GLU A 41 12.87 -0.82 -6.57
N ARG A 42 11.80 -1.49 -7.05
CA ARG A 42 11.54 -1.62 -8.49
C ARG A 42 11.26 -0.28 -9.17
N ALA A 43 10.61 0.63 -8.48
CA ALA A 43 10.40 1.98 -8.99
C ALA A 43 11.73 2.74 -9.11
N ALA A 44 12.66 2.58 -8.15
CA ALA A 44 14.00 3.15 -8.22
C ALA A 44 14.81 2.52 -9.36
N GLU A 45 14.81 1.19 -9.49
CA GLU A 45 15.45 0.46 -10.59
C GLU A 45 14.96 0.97 -11.96
N ALA A 46 13.65 1.18 -12.13
CA ALA A 46 13.09 1.70 -13.38
C ALA A 46 13.63 3.10 -13.72
N ARG A 47 13.94 3.94 -12.73
CA ARG A 47 14.57 5.25 -12.95
C ARG A 47 16.02 5.11 -13.38
N GLU A 48 16.77 4.20 -12.80
CA GLU A 48 18.18 3.97 -13.11
C GLU A 48 18.35 3.35 -14.50
N THR A 49 17.52 2.35 -14.82
CA THR A 49 17.59 1.62 -16.10
C THR A 49 16.88 2.35 -17.25
N GLY A 50 16.12 3.40 -16.97
CA GLY A 50 15.36 4.17 -17.95
C GLY A 50 14.05 3.53 -18.41
N SER A 51 13.67 2.37 -17.86
CA SER A 51 12.39 1.73 -18.18
C SER A 51 11.87 0.82 -17.06
N LEU A 52 10.55 0.79 -16.91
CA LEU A 52 9.88 -0.19 -16.05
C LEU A 52 9.76 -1.52 -16.82
N THR A 53 10.35 -2.58 -16.28
CA THR A 53 10.32 -3.95 -16.84
C THR A 53 10.29 -4.99 -15.73
N PHE A 54 9.92 -6.23 -16.07
CA PHE A 54 10.34 -7.40 -15.30
C PHE A 54 11.52 -8.03 -16.04
N GLY A 55 12.70 -8.07 -15.43
CA GLY A 55 13.94 -8.52 -16.04
C GLY A 55 13.94 -9.96 -16.59
N ASP A 56 12.90 -10.74 -16.31
CA ASP A 56 12.74 -12.15 -16.71
C ASP A 56 11.75 -12.32 -17.88
N GLY A 57 11.45 -11.28 -18.61
CA GLY A 57 10.52 -11.31 -19.75
C GLY A 57 9.03 -11.41 -19.41
N ARG A 58 8.67 -11.38 -18.13
CA ARG A 58 7.26 -11.28 -17.70
C ARG A 58 6.66 -9.95 -18.11
N SER A 59 5.35 -9.94 -18.36
CA SER A 59 4.61 -8.72 -18.64
C SER A 59 4.32 -7.94 -17.36
N LEU A 60 4.40 -6.62 -17.46
CA LEU A 60 3.85 -5.70 -16.47
C LEU A 60 2.33 -5.78 -16.50
N PHE A 61 1.70 -5.92 -15.35
CA PHE A 61 0.24 -5.88 -15.22
C PHE A 61 -0.20 -4.53 -14.67
N MET A 62 -1.18 -3.92 -15.31
CA MET A 62 -1.65 -2.59 -14.97
C MET A 62 -3.17 -2.58 -14.85
N SER A 63 -3.68 -1.85 -13.86
CA SER A 63 -5.10 -1.59 -13.65
C SER A 63 -5.46 -0.20 -14.20
N LYS A 64 -6.71 0.00 -14.60
CA LYS A 64 -7.29 1.33 -14.81
C LYS A 64 -7.83 1.98 -13.53
N SER A 65 -7.79 1.25 -12.42
CA SER A 65 -8.17 1.75 -11.10
C SER A 65 -6.94 1.90 -10.21
N GLU A 66 -6.69 3.13 -9.78
CA GLU A 66 -5.62 3.47 -8.83
C GLU A 66 -5.77 2.70 -7.52
N SER A 67 -6.99 2.70 -6.96
CA SER A 67 -7.26 2.03 -5.69
C SER A 67 -7.01 0.52 -5.76
N GLN A 68 -7.32 -0.13 -6.89
CA GLN A 68 -6.98 -1.54 -7.09
C GLN A 68 -5.46 -1.76 -7.15
N ALA A 69 -4.72 -0.88 -7.82
CA ALA A 69 -3.26 -0.97 -7.87
C ALA A 69 -2.64 -0.83 -6.48
N TRP A 70 -3.11 0.12 -5.67
CA TRP A 70 -2.67 0.26 -4.28
C TRP A 70 -3.02 -0.96 -3.43
N GLN A 71 -4.21 -1.54 -3.59
CA GLN A 71 -4.56 -2.78 -2.90
C GLN A 71 -3.64 -3.95 -3.26
N VAL A 72 -3.23 -4.05 -4.53
CA VAL A 72 -2.29 -5.08 -4.98
C VAL A 72 -0.89 -4.82 -4.41
N ALA A 73 -0.40 -3.58 -4.47
CA ALA A 73 0.91 -3.21 -3.93
C ALA A 73 1.02 -3.52 -2.43
N HIS A 74 -0.03 -3.25 -1.66
CA HIS A 74 -0.06 -3.55 -0.22
C HIS A 74 -0.14 -5.04 0.13
N ARG A 75 -0.53 -5.92 -0.81
CA ARG A 75 -0.68 -7.36 -0.53
C ARG A 75 0.63 -8.13 -0.55
N GLY A 76 1.57 -7.71 -1.34
CA GLY A 76 2.75 -8.52 -1.66
C GLY A 76 4.09 -7.93 -1.28
N GLU A 77 4.18 -6.63 -0.99
CA GLU A 77 5.45 -5.93 -0.91
C GLU A 77 5.63 -5.23 0.45
N SER A 78 6.89 -5.24 0.94
CA SER A 78 7.26 -4.55 2.18
C SER A 78 7.13 -3.03 2.05
N ASP A 79 7.44 -2.49 0.87
CA ASP A 79 7.46 -1.06 0.54
C ASP A 79 6.54 -0.79 -0.66
N PRO A 80 5.20 -0.81 -0.47
CA PRO A 80 4.25 -0.73 -1.56
C PRO A 80 4.36 0.60 -2.32
N PHE A 81 4.35 0.51 -3.64
CA PHE A 81 4.38 1.64 -4.54
C PHE A 81 3.49 1.40 -5.76
N VAL A 82 2.94 2.49 -6.32
CA VAL A 82 2.19 2.43 -7.56
C VAL A 82 2.81 3.38 -8.58
N VAL A 83 3.16 2.84 -9.73
CA VAL A 83 3.65 3.62 -10.88
C VAL A 83 2.47 4.04 -11.75
N TYR A 84 2.45 5.31 -12.11
CA TYR A 84 1.45 5.94 -12.97
C TYR A 84 2.00 6.02 -14.39
N VAL A 85 1.35 5.33 -15.30
CA VAL A 85 1.76 5.22 -16.70
C VAL A 85 0.88 6.13 -17.57
N ASP A 86 1.48 7.10 -18.26
CA ASP A 86 0.83 7.82 -19.36
C ASP A 86 0.68 6.86 -20.56
N ALA A 87 -0.39 6.09 -20.55
CA ALA A 87 -0.57 5.00 -21.50
C ALA A 87 -0.85 5.51 -22.92
N THR A 88 -1.49 6.68 -23.04
CA THR A 88 -1.75 7.32 -24.33
C THR A 88 -0.43 7.69 -25.01
N ARG A 89 0.46 8.40 -24.33
CA ARG A 89 1.76 8.80 -24.88
C ARG A 89 2.70 7.61 -25.09
N ALA A 90 2.73 6.67 -24.13
CA ALA A 90 3.53 5.47 -24.26
C ALA A 90 3.14 4.67 -25.52
N ARG A 91 1.84 4.53 -25.80
CA ARG A 91 1.34 3.89 -27.02
C ARG A 91 1.75 4.66 -28.29
N GLN A 92 1.62 5.99 -28.29
CA GLN A 92 2.01 6.85 -29.42
C GLN A 92 3.50 6.70 -29.76
N THR A 93 4.34 6.41 -28.78
CA THR A 93 5.79 6.23 -28.95
C THR A 93 6.24 4.77 -29.08
N GLY A 94 5.28 3.83 -29.29
CA GLY A 94 5.59 2.46 -29.68
C GLY A 94 5.41 1.41 -28.58
N THR A 95 5.05 1.77 -27.33
CA THR A 95 4.72 0.77 -26.31
C THR A 95 3.46 0.00 -26.71
N LYS A 96 3.56 -1.32 -26.77
CA LYS A 96 2.44 -2.22 -27.11
C LYS A 96 1.70 -2.63 -25.83
N PHE A 97 0.41 -2.32 -25.79
CA PHE A 97 -0.46 -2.71 -24.68
C PHE A 97 -1.46 -3.77 -25.13
N HIS A 98 -1.71 -4.74 -24.27
CA HIS A 98 -2.68 -5.80 -24.46
C HIS A 98 -3.58 -5.91 -23.24
N VAL A 99 -4.82 -6.36 -23.41
CA VAL A 99 -5.73 -6.64 -22.30
C VAL A 99 -5.82 -8.16 -22.12
N ASN A 100 -5.62 -8.63 -20.90
CA ASN A 100 -5.78 -10.05 -20.58
C ASN A 100 -7.27 -10.40 -20.31
N ASN A 101 -7.52 -11.68 -20.07
CA ASN A 101 -8.88 -12.19 -19.82
C ASN A 101 -9.54 -11.66 -18.54
N ARG A 102 -8.73 -11.08 -17.63
CA ARG A 102 -9.19 -10.50 -16.36
C ARG A 102 -9.38 -8.97 -16.45
N GLY A 103 -9.28 -8.41 -17.67
CA GLY A 103 -9.41 -6.97 -17.90
C GLY A 103 -8.19 -6.13 -17.46
N LEU A 104 -7.06 -6.77 -17.11
CA LEU A 104 -5.82 -6.08 -16.79
C LEU A 104 -5.04 -5.78 -18.07
N TRP A 105 -4.48 -4.59 -18.14
CA TRP A 105 -3.60 -4.18 -19.21
C TRP A 105 -2.19 -4.75 -18.99
N GLN A 106 -1.51 -5.06 -20.08
CA GLN A 106 -0.18 -5.65 -20.07
C GLN A 106 0.72 -4.93 -21.06
N ALA A 107 2.00 -4.76 -20.68
CA ALA A 107 3.09 -4.35 -21.55
C ALA A 107 4.36 -5.10 -21.14
N SER A 108 5.28 -5.33 -22.04
CA SER A 108 6.61 -5.90 -21.72
C SER A 108 7.51 -4.89 -21.02
N SER A 109 7.45 -3.64 -21.43
CA SER A 109 8.21 -2.54 -20.84
C SER A 109 7.50 -1.21 -21.06
N VAL A 110 7.78 -0.23 -20.19
CA VAL A 110 7.35 1.16 -20.35
C VAL A 110 8.53 2.08 -20.05
N PRO A 111 8.98 2.92 -21.03
CA PRO A 111 10.06 3.88 -20.81
C PRO A 111 9.73 4.88 -19.70
N VAL A 112 10.75 5.25 -18.89
CA VAL A 112 10.59 6.14 -17.70
C VAL A 112 10.00 7.50 -18.06
N LYS A 113 10.24 8.01 -19.26
CA LYS A 113 9.65 9.27 -19.74
C LYS A 113 8.11 9.27 -19.78
N HIS A 114 7.48 8.09 -19.74
CA HIS A 114 6.04 7.90 -19.68
C HIS A 114 5.53 7.50 -18.31
N LEU A 115 6.40 7.43 -17.30
CA LEU A 115 6.04 7.15 -15.92
C LEU A 115 5.86 8.47 -15.17
N LEU A 116 4.61 8.91 -15.03
CA LEU A 116 4.26 10.26 -14.58
C LEU A 116 4.86 10.64 -13.23
N ASN A 117 4.89 9.68 -12.31
CA ASN A 117 5.42 9.89 -10.96
C ASN A 117 6.90 9.52 -10.79
N LEU A 118 7.57 9.11 -11.87
CA LEU A 118 9.00 8.77 -11.83
C LEU A 118 9.88 9.76 -12.58
N ARG A 119 9.38 10.37 -13.63
CA ARG A 119 10.17 11.25 -14.53
C ARG A 119 10.75 12.49 -13.82
N ASN A 120 10.07 13.01 -12.78
CA ASN A 120 10.48 14.20 -12.03
C ASN A 120 11.05 13.89 -10.63
N GLY A 121 11.27 12.60 -10.31
CA GLY A 121 11.61 12.14 -8.98
C GLY A 121 10.40 12.03 -8.06
N PHE A 122 10.53 11.21 -7.01
CA PHE A 122 9.54 11.18 -5.94
C PHE A 122 9.82 12.29 -4.93
N GLY A 123 8.77 12.93 -4.47
CA GLY A 123 8.89 13.56 -3.18
C GLY A 123 9.04 12.47 -2.11
N HIS A 124 10.16 12.47 -1.42
CA HIS A 124 10.38 11.59 -0.27
C HIS A 124 10.06 12.36 1.00
N GLN A 125 9.16 11.83 1.81
CA GLN A 125 8.77 12.41 3.08
C GLN A 125 9.31 11.56 4.22
N LEU A 126 10.14 12.16 5.07
CA LEU A 126 10.52 11.59 6.35
C LEU A 126 9.48 11.97 7.39
N SER A 127 9.08 11.00 8.19
CA SER A 127 8.10 11.17 9.26
C SER A 127 8.49 10.29 10.45
N ALA A 128 8.08 10.68 11.64
CA ALA A 128 8.21 9.86 12.83
C ALA A 128 6.92 9.82 13.63
N GLY A 129 6.73 8.79 14.42
CA GLY A 129 5.60 8.63 15.31
C GLY A 129 5.87 7.60 16.40
N ALA A 130 4.99 7.54 17.37
CA ALA A 130 5.19 6.65 18.49
C ALA A 130 3.90 5.96 18.96
N PHE A 131 4.10 4.85 19.66
CA PHE A 131 3.14 4.23 20.57
C PHE A 131 3.48 4.68 21.99
N PRO A 132 2.81 5.68 22.58
CA PRO A 132 2.94 5.98 24.00
C PRO A 132 2.32 4.81 24.80
N VAL A 133 3.09 4.26 25.74
CA VAL A 133 2.67 3.14 26.60
C VAL A 133 2.75 3.57 28.05
N TYR A 134 1.64 3.51 28.75
CA TYR A 134 1.56 3.67 30.19
C TYR A 134 1.43 2.29 30.86
N TYR A 135 2.21 2.06 31.91
CA TYR A 135 2.19 0.84 32.70
C TYR A 135 1.45 1.06 34.01
N GLY A 136 0.14 0.84 34.00
CA GLY A 136 -0.71 0.97 35.17
C GLY A 136 -0.90 -0.33 35.96
N ALA A 137 -1.63 -0.26 37.05
CA ALA A 137 -1.94 -1.43 37.92
C ALA A 137 -2.68 -2.57 37.20
N ASN A 138 -3.47 -2.21 36.15
CA ASN A 138 -4.24 -3.16 35.36
C ASN A 138 -3.49 -3.65 34.09
N GLY A 139 -2.20 -3.35 33.98
CA GLY A 139 -1.36 -3.69 32.84
C GLY A 139 -1.08 -2.49 31.91
N PRO A 140 -0.38 -2.76 30.79
CA PRO A 140 -0.01 -1.72 29.86
C PRO A 140 -1.22 -1.22 29.04
N GLU A 141 -1.25 0.09 28.81
CA GLU A 141 -2.19 0.75 27.92
C GLU A 141 -1.44 1.59 26.89
N VAL A 142 -1.95 1.67 25.67
CA VAL A 142 -1.33 2.38 24.54
C VAL A 142 -2.23 3.53 24.12
N ALA A 143 -1.70 4.73 24.05
CA ALA A 143 -2.45 5.87 23.53
C ALA A 143 -2.47 5.87 21.99
N LEU A 144 -3.64 6.09 21.42
CA LEU A 144 -3.86 6.18 19.98
C LEU A 144 -4.73 7.39 19.66
N ILE A 145 -4.59 7.91 18.43
CA ILE A 145 -5.44 8.94 17.86
C ILE A 145 -6.45 8.33 16.90
N LYS A 146 -7.65 8.91 16.85
CA LYS A 146 -8.68 8.57 15.86
C LYS A 146 -8.73 9.63 14.79
N VAL A 147 -8.42 9.24 13.58
CA VAL A 147 -8.30 10.17 12.45
C VAL A 147 -9.46 10.01 11.49
N ARG A 148 -10.05 11.14 11.09
CA ARG A 148 -11.07 11.18 10.04
C ARG A 148 -10.42 10.95 8.68
N ARG A 149 -10.94 10.02 7.91
CA ARG A 149 -10.53 9.69 6.55
C ARG A 149 -11.71 9.84 5.59
N ARG A 150 -11.44 9.79 4.29
CA ARG A 150 -12.48 9.93 3.25
C ARG A 150 -13.67 8.98 3.43
N PHE A 151 -13.43 7.77 3.94
CA PHE A 151 -14.44 6.71 4.07
C PHE A 151 -14.69 6.27 5.51
N GLY A 152 -14.52 7.15 6.49
CA GLY A 152 -14.74 6.85 7.89
C GLY A 152 -13.63 7.31 8.81
N THR A 153 -13.47 6.66 9.95
CA THR A 153 -12.42 6.95 10.92
C THR A 153 -11.53 5.74 11.15
N THR A 154 -10.25 5.97 11.47
CA THR A 154 -9.27 4.92 11.80
C THR A 154 -8.52 5.29 13.06
N TRP A 155 -8.22 4.30 13.90
CA TRP A 155 -7.28 4.44 14.99
C TRP A 155 -5.85 4.19 14.50
N GLU A 156 -4.94 5.07 14.84
CA GLU A 156 -3.54 5.01 14.42
C GLU A 156 -2.62 5.69 15.45
N ILE A 157 -1.31 5.58 15.25
CA ILE A 157 -0.33 6.30 16.07
C ILE A 157 -0.29 7.78 15.72
N ALA A 158 0.02 8.62 16.70
CA ALA A 158 0.42 9.99 16.47
C ALA A 158 1.73 10.03 15.65
N LYS A 159 1.79 10.85 14.60
CA LYS A 159 2.92 10.90 13.68
C LYS A 159 2.86 12.11 12.75
N GLY A 160 3.98 12.69 12.48
CA GLY A 160 4.07 13.76 11.50
C GLY A 160 5.40 13.85 10.78
N LYS A 161 5.61 14.95 10.09
CA LYS A 161 6.80 15.19 9.28
C LYS A 161 7.97 15.62 10.17
N LEU A 162 9.18 15.15 9.85
CA LEU A 162 10.38 15.72 10.42
C LEU A 162 10.55 17.17 9.96
N GLU A 163 10.87 18.04 10.88
CA GLU A 163 11.34 19.39 10.59
C GLU A 163 12.79 19.37 10.11
N PRO A 164 13.26 20.41 9.40
CA PRO A 164 14.64 20.47 8.96
C PRO A 164 15.65 20.35 10.13
N GLY A 165 16.48 19.32 10.08
CA GLY A 165 17.48 19.04 11.14
C GLY A 165 16.92 18.38 12.41
N GLU A 166 15.65 18.03 12.43
CA GLU A 166 15.01 17.35 13.57
C GLU A 166 15.41 15.87 13.63
N ASP A 167 15.73 15.42 14.84
CA ASP A 167 15.93 14.01 15.12
C ASP A 167 14.59 13.24 15.11
N PRO A 168 14.52 12.02 14.53
CA PRO A 168 13.27 11.27 14.44
C PRO A 168 12.63 10.95 15.81
N ILE A 169 13.41 10.76 16.88
CA ILE A 169 12.85 10.49 18.22
C ILE A 169 12.19 11.76 18.76
N ARG A 170 12.84 12.92 18.59
CA ARG A 170 12.28 14.22 18.99
C ARG A 170 11.02 14.54 18.20
N CYS A 171 11.03 14.29 16.89
CA CYS A 171 9.84 14.40 16.05
C CYS A 171 8.68 13.54 16.58
N ALA A 172 8.94 12.28 16.88
CA ALA A 172 7.90 11.38 17.40
C ALA A 172 7.31 11.88 18.74
N MET A 173 8.14 12.40 19.64
CA MET A 173 7.68 12.98 20.91
C MET A 173 6.84 14.24 20.68
N ARG A 174 7.31 15.16 19.82
CA ARG A 174 6.60 16.41 19.47
C ARG A 174 5.22 16.08 18.86
N GLU A 175 5.18 15.18 17.89
CA GLU A 175 3.93 14.80 17.20
C GLU A 175 2.93 14.13 18.15
N VAL A 176 3.39 13.33 19.13
CA VAL A 176 2.51 12.80 20.18
C VAL A 176 1.86 13.93 20.97
N GLN A 177 2.66 14.91 21.41
CA GLN A 177 2.15 16.05 22.20
C GLN A 177 1.21 16.92 21.36
N GLU A 178 1.58 17.23 20.12
CA GLU A 178 0.80 18.07 19.22
C GLU A 178 -0.52 17.40 18.78
N GLU A 179 -0.46 16.17 18.27
CA GLU A 179 -1.63 15.48 17.74
C GLU A 179 -2.59 14.99 18.83
N MET A 180 -2.09 14.69 20.03
CA MET A 180 -2.95 14.33 21.19
C MET A 180 -3.38 15.56 22.01
N GLY A 181 -2.78 16.73 21.76
CA GLY A 181 -3.08 17.95 22.49
C GLY A 181 -2.76 17.83 23.98
N VAL A 182 -1.57 17.32 24.32
CA VAL A 182 -1.21 17.00 25.69
C VAL A 182 0.27 17.21 25.92
N THR A 183 0.64 17.69 27.10
CA THR A 183 2.02 17.60 27.58
C THR A 183 2.17 16.35 28.40
N MET A 184 2.78 15.33 27.85
CA MET A 184 2.96 14.03 28.49
C MET A 184 4.46 13.72 28.55
N PRO A 185 5.07 13.64 29.74
CA PRO A 185 6.46 13.21 29.89
C PRO A 185 6.64 11.79 29.38
N MET A 186 7.60 11.60 28.48
CA MET A 186 7.86 10.30 27.84
C MET A 186 9.35 10.02 27.75
N GLU A 187 9.69 8.74 27.83
CA GLU A 187 11.04 8.23 27.61
C GLU A 187 11.03 7.23 26.45
N LEU A 188 12.10 7.24 25.64
CA LEU A 188 12.28 6.21 24.62
C LEU A 188 12.47 4.86 25.29
N GLU A 189 11.58 3.92 25.00
CA GLU A 189 11.68 2.56 25.51
C GLU A 189 12.21 1.60 24.44
N ARG A 190 11.78 1.77 23.17
CA ARG A 190 12.21 0.90 22.08
C ARG A 190 12.11 1.58 20.72
N ASP A 191 13.11 1.32 19.88
CA ASP A 191 13.07 1.61 18.46
C ASP A 191 12.52 0.39 17.68
N PHE A 192 11.44 0.59 16.94
CA PHE A 192 10.88 -0.42 16.06
C PHE A 192 11.38 -0.34 14.62
N GLY A 193 12.32 0.58 14.33
CA GLY A 193 12.81 0.88 13.01
C GLY A 193 11.81 1.70 12.20
N PHE A 194 11.66 1.38 10.94
CA PHE A 194 10.79 2.15 10.05
C PHE A 194 9.93 1.26 9.14
N VAL A 195 8.90 1.86 8.61
CA VAL A 195 8.12 1.35 7.48
C VAL A 195 8.14 2.33 6.33
N ARG A 196 8.07 1.82 5.10
CA ARG A 196 7.95 2.64 3.90
C ARG A 196 6.66 2.34 3.17
N PHE A 197 6.02 3.36 2.66
CA PHE A 197 4.82 3.23 1.83
C PHE A 197 4.62 4.45 0.95
N GLY A 198 4.03 4.22 -0.22
CA GLY A 198 3.59 5.30 -1.09
C GLY A 198 2.24 5.85 -0.66
N PHE A 199 2.02 7.13 -0.91
CA PHE A 199 0.73 7.78 -0.74
C PHE A 199 0.57 8.92 -1.76
N MET A 200 -0.68 9.36 -1.96
CA MET A 200 -0.99 10.53 -2.76
C MET A 200 -1.26 11.72 -1.85
N THR A 201 -0.68 12.87 -2.18
CA THR A 201 -1.04 14.12 -1.53
C THR A 201 -2.45 14.57 -1.98
N PRO A 202 -3.09 15.54 -1.28
CA PRO A 202 -4.35 16.14 -1.75
C PRO A 202 -4.24 16.70 -3.20
N GLU A 203 -3.06 17.22 -3.57
CA GLU A 203 -2.74 17.76 -4.90
C GLU A 203 -2.47 16.66 -5.95
N LYS A 204 -2.71 15.40 -5.59
CA LYS A 204 -2.48 14.21 -6.41
C LYS A 204 -1.02 13.99 -6.81
N GLU A 205 -0.09 14.45 -6.00
CA GLU A 205 1.33 14.14 -6.17
C GLU A 205 1.69 12.84 -5.45
N PRO A 206 2.35 11.90 -6.11
CA PRO A 206 2.83 10.68 -5.46
C PRO A 206 4.03 10.99 -4.55
N ARG A 207 4.00 10.43 -3.36
CA ARG A 207 5.07 10.57 -2.36
C ARG A 207 5.43 9.20 -1.81
N LEU A 208 6.72 9.02 -1.53
CA LEU A 208 7.21 7.92 -0.72
C LEU A 208 7.39 8.43 0.71
N LYS A 209 6.80 7.76 1.68
CA LYS A 209 6.98 8.07 3.11
C LYS A 209 7.85 7.01 3.76
N THR A 210 8.90 7.44 4.46
CA THR A 210 9.59 6.64 5.47
C THR A 210 9.09 7.11 6.83
N LEU A 211 8.44 6.21 7.58
CA LEU A 211 7.91 6.48 8.90
C LEU A 211 8.74 5.71 9.94
N PHE A 212 9.52 6.42 10.74
CA PHE A 212 10.21 5.88 11.92
C PHE A 212 9.20 5.70 13.05
N VAL A 213 9.25 4.59 13.76
CA VAL A 213 8.28 4.29 14.81
C VAL A 213 8.94 3.79 16.07
N TYR A 214 8.51 4.40 17.17
CA TYR A 214 9.04 4.16 18.49
C TYR A 214 7.98 3.70 19.47
N GLN A 215 8.39 2.97 20.49
CA GLN A 215 7.63 2.80 21.71
C GLN A 215 8.16 3.80 22.73
N MET A 216 7.29 4.62 23.27
CA MET A 216 7.60 5.61 24.30
C MET A 216 6.91 5.19 25.58
N ARG A 217 7.65 5.14 26.67
CA ARG A 217 7.08 4.97 28.01
C ARG A 217 6.50 6.30 28.46
N ALA A 218 5.20 6.37 28.64
CA ALA A 218 4.55 7.50 29.31
C ALA A 218 4.78 7.40 30.83
N LEU A 219 5.31 8.46 31.42
CA LEU A 219 5.63 8.48 32.84
C LEU A 219 4.39 8.75 33.70
N GLU A 220 3.35 9.32 33.11
CA GLU A 220 2.04 9.54 33.72
C GLU A 220 0.92 9.19 32.74
N ARG A 221 -0.26 8.84 33.27
CA ARG A 221 -1.46 8.60 32.47
C ARG A 221 -2.27 9.87 32.37
N VAL A 222 -2.26 10.49 31.23
CA VAL A 222 -3.05 11.68 30.94
C VAL A 222 -4.47 11.29 30.55
N GLU A 223 -5.48 11.99 31.08
CA GLU A 223 -6.90 11.72 30.80
C GLU A 223 -7.52 12.80 29.90
N ASP A 224 -7.04 14.04 30.01
CA ASP A 224 -7.60 15.19 29.31
C ASP A 224 -6.81 15.46 28.02
N PHE A 225 -7.18 14.76 26.96
CA PHE A 225 -6.63 14.97 25.63
C PHE A 225 -7.36 16.12 24.92
N GLN A 226 -6.63 17.04 24.33
CA GLN A 226 -7.17 18.20 23.61
C GLN A 226 -6.58 18.29 22.20
N PRO A 227 -6.92 17.35 21.30
CA PRO A 227 -6.37 17.33 19.95
C PRO A 227 -6.75 18.63 19.20
N PRO A 228 -5.82 19.21 18.43
CA PRO A 228 -6.06 20.47 17.75
C PRO A 228 -7.17 20.33 16.69
N SER A 229 -8.11 21.27 16.68
CA SER A 229 -9.28 21.26 15.77
C SER A 229 -8.91 21.34 14.28
N ARG A 230 -7.73 21.87 13.97
CA ARG A 230 -7.20 21.96 12.59
C ARG A 230 -6.75 20.62 12.02
N GLU A 231 -6.49 19.64 12.87
CA GLU A 231 -6.12 18.28 12.47
C GLU A 231 -7.39 17.45 12.18
N SER A 232 -7.23 16.41 11.36
CA SER A 232 -8.33 15.47 11.12
C SER A 232 -8.56 14.51 12.28
N ILE A 233 -8.04 14.81 13.46
CA ILE A 233 -8.15 14.00 14.67
C ILE A 233 -9.48 14.32 15.34
N VAL A 234 -10.26 13.27 15.63
CA VAL A 234 -11.61 13.39 16.17
C VAL A 234 -11.72 12.80 17.57
N ASP A 235 -10.71 12.08 18.01
CA ASP A 235 -10.71 11.40 19.31
C ASP A 235 -9.28 10.94 19.67
N VAL A 236 -9.00 10.80 20.97
CA VAL A 236 -7.76 10.22 21.49
C VAL A 236 -8.12 9.33 22.68
N GLY A 237 -7.45 8.19 22.83
CA GLY A 237 -7.78 7.32 23.95
C GLY A 237 -6.70 6.27 24.24
N TRP A 238 -6.79 5.69 25.45
CA TRP A 238 -5.97 4.60 25.91
C TRP A 238 -6.60 3.24 25.58
N PHE A 239 -5.78 2.31 25.14
CA PHE A 239 -6.19 0.99 24.67
C PHE A 239 -5.33 -0.10 25.28
N THR A 240 -5.95 -1.15 25.77
CA THR A 240 -5.23 -2.37 26.13
C THR A 240 -4.57 -3.00 24.88
N PRO A 241 -3.50 -3.80 25.02
CA PRO A 241 -2.84 -4.46 23.88
C PRO A 241 -3.81 -5.24 22.99
N LYS A 242 -4.78 -5.90 23.59
CA LYS A 242 -5.83 -6.65 22.88
C LYS A 242 -6.74 -5.74 22.03
N GLN A 243 -7.05 -4.55 22.52
CA GLN A 243 -7.81 -3.56 21.77
C GLN A 243 -6.97 -2.96 20.64
N VAL A 244 -5.69 -2.62 20.88
CA VAL A 244 -4.77 -2.12 19.84
C VAL A 244 -4.74 -3.05 18.64
N ASP A 245 -4.65 -4.37 18.86
CA ASP A 245 -4.65 -5.35 17.77
C ASP A 245 -5.91 -5.31 16.90
N ARG A 246 -7.03 -4.95 17.50
CA ARG A 246 -8.32 -4.87 16.80
C ARG A 246 -8.53 -3.54 16.08
N VAL A 247 -8.14 -2.42 16.69
CA VAL A 247 -8.48 -1.09 16.21
C VAL A 247 -7.48 -0.51 15.23
N VAL A 248 -6.18 -0.87 15.33
CA VAL A 248 -5.15 -0.42 14.39
C VAL A 248 -5.17 -1.31 13.14
N THR A 249 -5.98 -0.94 12.17
CA THR A 249 -6.20 -1.76 10.97
C THR A 249 -5.31 -1.38 9.79
N HIS A 250 -4.58 -0.26 9.86
CA HIS A 250 -3.73 0.21 8.77
C HIS A 250 -2.60 -0.80 8.47
N ARG A 251 -2.58 -1.32 7.24
CA ARG A 251 -1.71 -2.46 6.87
C ARG A 251 -0.23 -2.20 7.09
N SER A 252 0.28 -1.00 6.78
CA SER A 252 1.69 -0.65 6.98
C SER A 252 2.09 -0.60 8.46
N LEU A 253 1.17 -0.40 9.39
CA LEU A 253 1.43 -0.42 10.82
C LEU A 253 1.32 -1.83 11.45
N ARG A 254 0.66 -2.78 10.79
CA ARG A 254 0.46 -4.14 11.34
C ARG A 254 1.74 -4.86 11.78
N PRO A 255 2.85 -4.84 11.03
CA PRO A 255 4.11 -5.43 11.50
C PRO A 255 4.63 -4.81 12.79
N LEU A 256 4.48 -3.50 12.95
CA LEU A 256 4.90 -2.75 14.13
C LEU A 256 3.98 -3.02 15.32
N VAL A 257 2.68 -3.07 15.10
CA VAL A 257 1.71 -3.50 16.14
C VAL A 257 2.06 -4.89 16.65
N ARG A 258 2.38 -5.85 15.81
CA ARG A 258 2.80 -7.18 16.25
C ARG A 258 4.04 -7.14 17.13
N ARG A 259 5.05 -6.33 16.78
CA ARG A 259 6.26 -6.14 17.59
C ARG A 259 5.93 -5.52 18.95
N LEU A 260 5.06 -4.49 18.96
CA LEU A 260 4.58 -3.86 20.17
C LEU A 260 3.93 -4.91 21.10
N LEU A 261 2.97 -5.68 20.58
CA LEU A 261 2.23 -6.68 21.35
C LEU A 261 3.15 -7.79 21.90
N GLN A 262 4.12 -8.24 21.10
CA GLN A 262 5.14 -9.19 21.56
C GLN A 262 6.02 -8.63 22.69
N ASN A 263 6.28 -7.32 22.67
CA ASN A 263 7.05 -6.65 23.70
C ASN A 263 6.24 -6.46 24.99
N LEU A 264 4.96 -6.09 24.87
CA LEU A 264 4.07 -5.89 26.02
C LEU A 264 3.60 -7.18 26.69
N ALA A 265 3.78 -8.33 26.04
CA ALA A 265 3.44 -9.66 26.61
C ALA A 265 4.57 -10.27 27.45
N ARG A 266 5.74 -9.62 27.52
CA ARG A 266 6.91 -10.05 28.31
C ARG A 266 6.93 -9.39 29.68
#